data_2c968b9e08a146d88ffb3ce12c277e73
#
_entry.id   2c968b9e08a146d88ffb3ce12c277e73
#
_cell.length_a   1.000
_cell.length_b   1.000
_cell.length_c   1.000
_cell.angle_alpha   90.00
_cell.angle_beta   90.00
_cell.angle_gamma   90.00
#
_symmetry.space_group_name_H-M   'P 1'
#
loop_
_entity.id
_entity.type
_entity.pdbx_description
1 polymer ?
#
loop_
_entity_poly.entity_id
_entity_poly.type
_entity_poly.pdbx_seq_one_letter_code
_entity_poly.pdbx_strand_id
1 'polypeptide(L)'
;MANSFERIYAVVKKIPRGTVATYGQVALLAGNPRWARVVGYALHANPDPEGIPCYRVVTKDGRTSPAFAFGGADIQRALLEADGIEFTEDGRVDMAKYGWTGLG
;
A
#
# COMPACT_ATOMS: atom_id res chain seq x y z
N MET A 1 -9.23 -22.65 -2.03
CA MET A 1 -8.39 -21.75 -2.84
C MET A 1 -8.57 -20.30 -2.38
N ALA A 2 -7.48 -19.56 -2.26
CA ALA A 2 -7.55 -18.16 -1.93
C ALA A 2 -8.13 -17.36 -3.10
N ASN A 3 -9.08 -16.47 -2.83
CA ASN A 3 -9.61 -15.55 -3.83
C ASN A 3 -8.65 -14.37 -4.04
N SER A 4 -8.96 -13.47 -4.98
CA SER A 4 -8.09 -12.35 -5.30
C SER A 4 -7.85 -11.43 -4.10
N PHE A 5 -8.89 -11.14 -3.32
CA PHE A 5 -8.75 -10.27 -2.14
C PHE A 5 -7.86 -10.91 -1.08
N GLU A 6 -8.04 -12.20 -0.80
CA GLU A 6 -7.20 -12.90 0.17
C GLU A 6 -5.73 -12.90 -0.23
N ARG A 7 -5.46 -13.10 -1.51
CA ARG A 7 -4.08 -13.08 -2.05
C ARG A 7 -3.48 -11.69 -1.92
N ILE A 8 -4.26 -10.65 -2.20
CA ILE A 8 -3.84 -9.25 -2.04
C ILE A 8 -3.54 -8.94 -0.58
N TYR A 9 -4.44 -9.31 0.33
CA TYR A 9 -4.21 -9.07 1.76
C TYR A 9 -2.98 -9.79 2.28
N ALA A 10 -2.71 -11.00 1.81
CA ALA A 10 -1.51 -11.73 2.19
C ALA A 10 -0.23 -11.00 1.78
N VAL A 11 -0.22 -10.36 0.62
CA VAL A 11 0.91 -9.55 0.16
C VAL A 11 1.04 -8.28 1.02
N VAL A 12 -0.05 -7.57 1.23
CA VAL A 12 -0.03 -6.32 2.00
C VAL A 12 0.47 -6.53 3.42
N LYS A 13 0.10 -7.64 4.04
CA LYS A 13 0.58 -8.00 5.38
C LYS A 13 2.10 -8.15 5.45
N LYS A 14 2.76 -8.44 4.34
CA LYS A 14 4.21 -8.64 4.29
C LYS A 14 4.99 -7.35 4.14
N ILE A 15 4.34 -6.24 3.79
CA ILE A 15 5.02 -4.95 3.62
C ILE A 15 5.57 -4.51 4.97
N PRO A 16 6.91 -4.43 5.14
CA PRO A 16 7.47 -4.07 6.44
C PRO A 16 7.18 -2.63 6.83
N ARG A 17 7.09 -2.38 8.11
CA ARG A 17 7.00 -1.03 8.64
C ARG A 17 8.18 -0.19 8.14
N GLY A 18 7.90 1.04 7.72
CA GLY A 18 8.94 1.93 7.18
C GLY A 18 9.21 1.74 5.70
N THR A 19 8.40 0.92 5.02
CA THR A 19 8.46 0.77 3.57
C THR A 19 7.07 0.91 2.96
N VAL A 20 7.03 1.10 1.64
CA VAL A 20 5.78 1.19 0.89
C VAL A 20 5.85 0.32 -0.36
N ALA A 21 4.69 -0.08 -0.85
CA ALA A 21 4.54 -0.77 -2.12
C ALA A 21 3.57 0.01 -3.01
N THR A 22 3.65 -0.22 -4.32
CA THR A 22 2.68 0.35 -5.25
C THR A 22 1.54 -0.63 -5.49
N TYR A 23 0.43 -0.14 -6.01
CA TYR A 23 -0.71 -1.00 -6.41
C TYR A 23 -0.25 -2.06 -7.41
N GLY A 24 0.57 -1.68 -8.38
CA GLY A 24 1.08 -2.62 -9.38
C GLY A 24 2.00 -3.68 -8.79
N GLN A 25 2.84 -3.32 -7.83
CA GLN A 25 3.72 -4.27 -7.14
C GLN A 25 2.89 -5.30 -6.35
N VAL A 26 1.89 -4.82 -5.61
CA VAL A 26 1.01 -5.71 -4.85
C VAL A 26 0.28 -6.66 -5.80
N ALA A 27 -0.23 -6.14 -6.92
CA ALA A 27 -0.90 -6.97 -7.92
C ALA A 27 0.02 -8.05 -8.47
N LEU A 28 1.25 -7.70 -8.84
CA LEU A 28 2.23 -8.65 -9.36
C LEU A 28 2.53 -9.75 -8.34
N LEU A 29 2.79 -9.37 -7.10
CA LEU A 29 3.12 -10.33 -6.04
C LEU A 29 1.93 -11.19 -5.64
N ALA A 30 0.70 -10.70 -5.82
CA ALA A 30 -0.51 -11.47 -5.59
C ALA A 30 -0.79 -12.48 -6.72
N GLY A 31 -0.03 -12.38 -7.81
CA GLY A 31 -0.09 -13.37 -8.89
C GLY A 31 -0.66 -12.87 -10.21
N ASN A 32 -1.05 -11.59 -10.32
CA ASN A 32 -1.58 -11.06 -11.56
C ASN A 32 -1.28 -9.55 -11.68
N PRO A 33 -0.32 -9.17 -12.55
CA PRO A 33 0.07 -7.76 -12.70
C PRO A 33 -1.06 -6.85 -13.22
N ARG A 34 -2.16 -7.43 -13.72
CA ARG A 34 -3.31 -6.66 -14.19
C ARG A 34 -4.29 -6.31 -13.07
N TRP A 35 -4.01 -6.74 -11.86
CA TRP A 35 -4.93 -6.55 -10.71
C TRP A 35 -4.74 -5.23 -9.97
N ALA A 36 -4.07 -4.23 -10.52
CA ALA A 36 -3.89 -2.97 -9.80
C ALA A 36 -5.21 -2.35 -9.34
N ARG A 37 -6.25 -2.38 -10.20
CA ARG A 37 -7.58 -1.90 -9.84
C ARG A 37 -8.24 -2.79 -8.78
N VAL A 38 -8.07 -4.11 -8.90
CA VAL A 38 -8.59 -5.07 -7.91
C VAL A 38 -7.92 -4.82 -6.55
N VAL A 39 -6.62 -4.51 -6.55
CA VAL A 39 -5.93 -4.12 -5.31
C VAL A 39 -6.62 -2.91 -4.67
N GLY A 40 -6.95 -1.90 -5.46
CA GLY A 40 -7.69 -0.74 -4.95
C GLY A 40 -9.02 -1.13 -4.30
N TYR A 41 -9.78 -2.01 -4.93
CA TYR A 41 -11.05 -2.50 -4.36
C TYR A 41 -10.84 -3.28 -3.07
N ALA A 42 -9.82 -4.15 -3.04
CA ALA A 42 -9.51 -4.95 -1.86
C ALA A 42 -9.11 -4.07 -0.67
N LEU A 43 -8.29 -3.05 -0.92
CA LEU A 43 -7.86 -2.13 0.14
C LEU A 43 -9.02 -1.29 0.65
N HIS A 44 -9.95 -0.89 -0.24
CA HIS A 44 -11.13 -0.14 0.17
C HIS A 44 -12.05 -0.99 1.06
N ALA A 45 -12.11 -2.29 0.80
CA ALA A 45 -12.94 -3.25 1.54
C ALA A 45 -12.20 -3.92 2.70
N ASN A 46 -10.99 -3.44 3.06
CA ASN A 46 -10.13 -4.06 4.07
C ASN A 46 -10.89 -4.31 5.38
N PRO A 47 -11.03 -5.59 5.79
CA PRO A 47 -11.80 -5.94 6.99
C PRO A 47 -11.02 -5.75 8.29
N ASP A 48 -9.70 -5.52 8.22
CA ASP A 48 -8.83 -5.46 9.38
C ASP A 48 -7.70 -4.46 9.14
N PRO A 49 -7.98 -3.14 9.24
CA PRO A 49 -6.96 -2.12 8.95
C PRO A 49 -5.76 -2.16 9.89
N GLU A 50 -5.89 -2.75 11.08
CA GLU A 50 -4.76 -2.90 11.99
C GLU A 50 -3.85 -4.05 11.58
N GLY A 51 -4.43 -5.18 11.19
CA GLY A 51 -3.67 -6.36 10.79
C GLY A 51 -3.22 -6.36 9.34
N ILE A 52 -3.91 -5.61 8.49
CA ILE A 52 -3.58 -5.48 7.06
C ILE A 52 -3.25 -4.01 6.79
N PRO A 53 -1.95 -3.64 6.78
CA PRO A 53 -1.54 -2.22 6.74
C PRO A 53 -1.72 -1.63 5.34
N CYS A 54 -2.97 -1.46 4.91
CA CYS A 54 -3.30 -0.97 3.57
C CYS A 54 -2.75 0.43 3.29
N TYR A 55 -2.48 1.23 4.34
CA TYR A 55 -1.89 2.56 4.17
C TYR A 55 -0.46 2.52 3.62
N ARG A 56 0.20 1.36 3.62
CA ARG A 56 1.54 1.18 3.04
C ARG A 56 1.53 0.99 1.53
N VAL A 57 0.36 1.03 0.91
CA VAL A 57 0.23 0.96 -0.55
C VAL A 57 -0.03 2.36 -1.09
N VAL A 58 0.83 2.79 -2.00
CA VAL A 58 0.80 4.14 -2.57
C VAL A 58 0.73 4.06 -4.10
N THR A 59 0.53 5.20 -4.75
CA THR A 59 0.57 5.25 -6.22
C THR A 59 1.99 5.00 -6.71
N LYS A 60 2.14 4.72 -7.99
CA LYS A 60 3.47 4.50 -8.59
C LYS A 60 4.41 5.68 -8.42
N ASP A 61 3.85 6.88 -8.25
CA ASP A 61 4.62 8.11 -8.04
C ASP A 61 4.92 8.38 -6.56
N GLY A 62 4.51 7.49 -5.67
CA GLY A 62 4.72 7.65 -4.24
C GLY A 62 3.70 8.55 -3.54
N ARG A 63 2.55 8.79 -4.15
CA ARG A 63 1.52 9.65 -3.55
C ARG A 63 0.52 8.85 -2.74
N THR A 64 -0.01 9.46 -1.70
CA THR A 64 -1.16 8.93 -0.97
C THR A 64 -2.43 9.15 -1.79
N SER A 65 -3.46 8.37 -1.50
CA SER A 65 -4.70 8.38 -2.29
C SER A 65 -5.81 9.16 -1.58
N PRO A 66 -6.48 10.10 -2.27
CA PRO A 66 -7.68 10.74 -1.73
C PRO A 66 -8.79 9.73 -1.44
N ALA A 67 -8.75 8.57 -2.11
CA ALA A 67 -9.73 7.50 -1.93
C ALA A 67 -9.36 6.52 -0.80
N PHE A 68 -8.32 6.83 0.00
CA PHE A 68 -7.97 5.99 1.15
C PHE A 68 -9.17 5.86 2.09
N ALA A 69 -9.66 4.62 2.23
CA ALA A 69 -10.95 4.34 2.87
C ALA A 69 -11.02 4.69 4.36
N PHE A 70 -9.86 4.84 5.01
CA PHE A 70 -9.77 5.03 6.46
C PHE A 70 -9.32 6.44 6.84
N GLY A 71 -9.73 7.43 6.08
CA GLY A 71 -9.52 8.83 6.45
C GLY A 71 -8.96 9.74 5.36
N GLY A 72 -8.75 9.20 4.15
CA GLY A 72 -8.25 10.00 3.03
C GLY A 72 -6.74 10.18 3.04
N ALA A 73 -6.24 10.98 2.09
CA ALA A 73 -4.81 11.14 1.83
C ALA A 73 -4.02 11.66 3.03
N ASP A 74 -4.59 12.58 3.78
CA ASP A 74 -3.89 13.19 4.91
C ASP A 74 -3.71 12.20 6.06
N ILE A 75 -4.70 11.36 6.32
CA ILE A 75 -4.59 10.33 7.35
C ILE A 75 -3.60 9.24 6.90
N GLN A 76 -3.65 8.86 5.64
CA GLN A 76 -2.68 7.89 5.10
C GLN A 76 -1.25 8.43 5.28
N ARG A 77 -1.02 9.70 4.97
CA ARG A 77 0.28 10.32 5.16
C ARG A 77 0.72 10.29 6.62
N ALA A 78 -0.18 10.63 7.54
CA ALA A 78 0.13 10.63 8.97
C ALA A 78 0.53 9.23 9.46
N LEU A 79 -0.13 8.19 8.98
CA LEU A 79 0.20 6.80 9.32
C LEU A 79 1.57 6.41 8.78
N LEU A 80 1.91 6.83 7.56
CA LEU A 80 3.23 6.57 6.98
C LEU A 80 4.33 7.34 7.71
N GLU A 81 4.06 8.60 8.10
CA GLU A 81 5.01 9.38 8.89
C GLU A 81 5.26 8.73 10.25
N ALA A 82 4.23 8.16 10.85
CA ALA A 82 4.38 7.38 12.10
C ALA A 82 5.23 6.12 11.91
N ASP A 83 5.29 5.57 10.71
CA ASP A 83 6.19 4.47 10.37
C ASP A 83 7.63 4.94 10.12
N GLY A 84 7.89 6.24 10.17
CA GLY A 84 9.23 6.80 9.94
C GLY A 84 9.50 7.24 8.51
N ILE A 85 8.49 7.30 7.66
CA ILE A 85 8.65 7.72 6.27
C ILE A 85 8.60 9.23 6.17
N GLU A 86 9.61 9.81 5.52
CA GLU A 86 9.66 11.23 5.23
C GLU A 86 9.13 11.50 3.82
N PHE A 87 8.28 12.51 3.70
CA PHE A 87 7.74 12.94 2.40
C PHE A 87 8.60 14.05 1.81
N THR A 88 8.68 14.09 0.49
CA THR A 88 9.33 15.19 -0.23
C THR A 88 8.48 16.46 -0.13
N GLU A 89 9.07 17.61 -0.54
CA GLU A 89 8.35 18.89 -0.52
C GLU A 89 7.06 18.86 -1.34
N ASP A 90 7.04 18.10 -2.43
CA ASP A 90 5.85 17.98 -3.28
C ASP A 90 4.89 16.87 -2.83
N GLY A 91 5.08 16.34 -1.62
CA GLY A 91 4.14 15.42 -1.01
C GLY A 91 4.22 13.99 -1.48
N ARG A 92 5.40 13.53 -1.89
CA ARG A 92 5.61 12.15 -2.35
C ARG A 92 6.55 11.38 -1.43
N VAL A 93 6.38 10.07 -1.41
CA VAL A 93 7.34 9.16 -0.82
C VAL A 93 8.48 8.96 -1.83
N ASP A 94 9.72 9.03 -1.36
CA ASP A 94 10.88 8.69 -2.19
C ASP A 94 10.92 7.17 -2.37
N MET A 95 10.49 6.70 -3.52
CA MET A 95 10.37 5.26 -3.78
C MET A 95 11.73 4.57 -3.83
N ALA A 96 12.80 5.29 -4.19
CA ALA A 96 14.14 4.71 -4.16
C ALA A 96 14.62 4.42 -2.74
N LYS A 97 14.17 5.23 -1.79
CA LYS A 97 14.55 5.09 -0.38
C LYS A 97 13.63 4.14 0.40
N TYR A 98 12.32 4.25 0.17
CA TYR A 98 11.31 3.56 0.99
C TYR A 98 10.56 2.45 0.26
N GLY A 99 10.81 2.27 -1.03
CA GLY A 99 10.12 1.22 -1.80
C GLY A 99 10.48 -0.18 -1.29
N TRP A 100 9.46 -0.98 -0.99
CA TRP A 100 9.66 -2.37 -0.59
C TRP A 100 10.17 -3.19 -1.77
N THR A 101 11.15 -4.06 -1.53
CA THR A 101 11.72 -4.91 -2.57
C THR A 101 10.82 -6.10 -2.92
N GLY A 102 9.89 -6.44 -2.05
CA GLY A 102 9.07 -7.64 -2.23
C GLY A 102 9.73 -8.92 -1.72
N LEU A 103 10.88 -8.80 -1.09
CA LEU A 103 11.68 -9.97 -0.67
C LEU A 103 11.59 -10.27 0.83
N GLY A 104 10.65 -9.75 1.46
CA GLY A 104 10.54 -10.07 2.84
C GLY A 104 9.93 -9.12 3.69
#